data_95ce5c246c9e060a57767ee25bc912b2
#
_entry.id   95ce5c246c9e060a57767ee25bc912b2
#
_cell.length_a   1.000
_cell.length_b   1.000
_cell.length_c   1.000
_cell.angle_alpha   90.00
_cell.angle_beta   90.00
_cell.angle_gamma   90.00
#
_symmetry.space_group_name_H-M   'P 1'
#
loop_
_entity.id
_entity.type
_entity.pdbx_description
1 polymer ?
#
loop_
_entity_poly.entity_id
_entity_poly.type
_entity_poly.pdbx_seq_one_letter_code
_entity_poly.pdbx_strand_id
1 'polypeptide(L)'
;MLFAAFIGAFVFGRFADVTGRKRVYWIVAAIMIAGALGSALSPSYWVLIAFRFVLGFGVGGDYPVSAVMVSEYANRKDRGKLVGMVFGTQALGLIIGPLIALALLGAGASNDTAWRVLFALGALPAAAVIYLRCKMPESPRYQVQVQGKAEQAATRMSAFTAGQVSGNGASGQLNGNGTSGQVSGNGSGALRDEMGLRAFLTNRRWLIMLAGTAGTWFLLDYAYYGNTISTPQILGLISPHASTMTKIALQLAIFVVAAVPGYVLAIAKLDKIGHRRLQLLGFAMMAACFAVIALVPGMTTMVVPFLLVYGVSYFFTEFGPNMTTFVMPSELYPVTMRATGHGISAGIGKLGAFIGVFLFPLLNDWFGLRGTLLLTAGVAVAGFALTLVLPEPAGRSLEDMATSTHDIAARPLRVAGQPSSHLQ
;
A
#
# COMPACT_ATOMS: atom_id res chain seq x y z
N MET A 1 -8.79 -14.75 -4.79
CA MET A 1 -7.52 -14.12 -4.37
C MET A 1 -7.75 -12.76 -3.70
N LEU A 2 -8.30 -11.73 -4.40
CA LEU A 2 -8.50 -10.38 -3.84
C LEU A 2 -9.37 -10.36 -2.57
N PHE A 3 -10.49 -11.10 -2.56
CA PHE A 3 -11.33 -11.25 -1.36
C PHE A 3 -10.60 -11.92 -0.20
N ALA A 4 -9.74 -12.90 -0.48
CA ALA A 4 -8.90 -13.51 0.55
C ALA A 4 -7.84 -12.52 1.08
N ALA A 5 -7.31 -11.64 0.22
CA ALA A 5 -6.38 -10.60 0.66
C ALA A 5 -7.05 -9.56 1.57
N PHE A 6 -8.33 -9.24 1.32
CA PHE A 6 -9.13 -8.44 2.25
C PHE A 6 -9.12 -9.04 3.67
N ILE A 7 -9.43 -10.34 3.80
CA ILE A 7 -9.45 -11.03 5.09
C ILE A 7 -8.04 -11.08 5.70
N GLY A 8 -7.03 -11.45 4.90
CA GLY A 8 -5.64 -11.58 5.34
C GLY A 8 -5.07 -10.28 5.92
N ALA A 9 -5.38 -9.14 5.30
CA ALA A 9 -4.91 -7.84 5.77
C ALA A 9 -5.46 -7.48 7.16
N PHE A 10 -6.73 -7.75 7.42
CA PHE A 10 -7.35 -7.56 8.74
C PHE A 10 -6.72 -8.47 9.79
N VAL A 11 -6.65 -9.78 9.49
CA VAL A 11 -6.16 -10.78 10.44
C VAL A 11 -4.71 -10.53 10.79
N PHE A 12 -3.83 -10.43 9.80
CA PHE A 12 -2.39 -10.28 10.05
C PHE A 12 -2.00 -8.87 10.49
N GLY A 13 -2.75 -7.83 10.11
CA GLY A 13 -2.57 -6.49 10.64
C GLY A 13 -2.74 -6.47 12.16
N ARG A 14 -3.84 -7.05 12.67
CA ARG A 14 -4.07 -7.17 14.11
C ARG A 14 -3.08 -8.11 14.79
N PHE A 15 -2.81 -9.26 14.17
CA PHE A 15 -1.89 -10.25 14.72
C PHE A 15 -0.47 -9.69 14.86
N ALA A 16 -0.01 -8.85 13.94
CA ALA A 16 1.29 -8.20 14.01
C ALA A 16 1.42 -7.20 15.18
N ASP A 17 0.37 -6.47 15.51
CA ASP A 17 0.39 -5.58 16.67
C ASP A 17 0.41 -6.33 18.01
N VAL A 18 -0.21 -7.52 18.07
CA VAL A 18 -0.28 -8.34 19.30
C VAL A 18 0.96 -9.21 19.51
N THR A 19 1.43 -9.89 18.46
CA THR A 19 2.48 -10.94 18.59
C THR A 19 3.86 -10.49 18.16
N GLY A 20 3.96 -9.30 17.54
CA GLY A 20 5.19 -8.75 16.96
C GLY A 20 5.25 -8.89 15.43
N ARG A 21 5.93 -7.91 14.83
CA ARG A 21 6.01 -7.80 13.36
C ARG A 21 6.82 -8.93 12.74
N LYS A 22 7.96 -9.27 13.35
CA LYS A 22 8.89 -10.30 12.86
C LYS A 22 8.22 -11.67 12.70
N ARG A 23 7.45 -12.10 13.70
CA ARG A 23 6.81 -13.43 13.68
C ARG A 23 5.80 -13.53 12.54
N VAL A 24 5.00 -12.51 12.33
CA VAL A 24 4.00 -12.48 11.26
C VAL A 24 4.65 -12.40 9.89
N TYR A 25 5.76 -11.67 9.78
CA TYR A 25 6.45 -11.39 8.52
C TYR A 25 6.94 -12.66 7.79
N TRP A 26 7.47 -13.65 8.50
CA TRP A 26 7.88 -14.91 7.87
C TRP A 26 6.70 -15.89 7.67
N ILE A 27 5.70 -15.89 8.56
CA ILE A 27 4.50 -16.74 8.42
C ILE A 27 3.77 -16.40 7.11
N VAL A 28 3.57 -15.11 6.87
CA VAL A 28 2.93 -14.60 5.66
C VAL A 28 3.70 -15.04 4.40
N ALA A 29 5.04 -14.93 4.41
CA ALA A 29 5.86 -15.38 3.28
C ALA A 29 5.72 -16.89 3.02
N ALA A 30 5.69 -17.71 4.08
CA ALA A 30 5.49 -19.16 3.94
C ALA A 30 4.12 -19.50 3.34
N ILE A 31 3.05 -18.80 3.77
CA ILE A 31 1.70 -18.96 3.20
C ILE A 31 1.69 -18.55 1.71
N MET A 32 2.38 -17.48 1.33
CA MET A 32 2.48 -17.04 -0.05
C MET A 32 3.18 -18.08 -0.94
N ILE A 33 4.29 -18.67 -0.47
CA ILE A 33 5.01 -19.73 -1.19
C ILE A 33 4.12 -20.95 -1.37
N ALA A 34 3.49 -21.42 -0.30
CA ALA A 34 2.59 -22.57 -0.35
C ALA A 34 1.41 -22.33 -1.30
N GLY A 35 0.80 -21.15 -1.25
CA GLY A 35 -0.30 -20.77 -2.12
C GLY A 35 0.11 -20.68 -3.61
N ALA A 36 1.30 -20.14 -3.91
CA ALA A 36 1.81 -20.02 -5.27
C ALA A 36 2.14 -21.39 -5.89
N LEU A 37 2.89 -22.23 -5.17
CA LEU A 37 3.24 -23.58 -5.61
C LEU A 37 2.01 -24.47 -5.74
N GLY A 38 1.11 -24.44 -4.75
CA GLY A 38 -0.15 -25.19 -4.80
C GLY A 38 -1.03 -24.75 -5.98
N SER A 39 -1.05 -23.45 -6.31
CA SER A 39 -1.75 -22.95 -7.51
C SER A 39 -1.14 -23.53 -8.78
N ALA A 40 0.19 -23.56 -8.92
CA ALA A 40 0.88 -24.09 -10.10
C ALA A 40 0.62 -25.59 -10.32
N LEU A 41 0.55 -26.36 -9.21
CA LEU A 41 0.35 -27.80 -9.21
C LEU A 41 -1.12 -28.23 -9.23
N SER A 42 -2.06 -27.30 -9.29
CA SER A 42 -3.49 -27.58 -9.19
C SER A 42 -3.99 -28.50 -10.30
N PRO A 43 -4.61 -29.67 -9.96
CA PRO A 43 -5.16 -30.59 -10.95
C PRO A 43 -6.55 -30.20 -11.42
N SER A 44 -7.26 -29.32 -10.69
CA SER A 44 -8.62 -28.92 -10.99
C SER A 44 -8.89 -27.46 -10.62
N TYR A 45 -9.96 -26.92 -11.19
CA TYR A 45 -10.39 -25.54 -10.96
C TYR A 45 -10.66 -25.24 -9.46
N TRP A 46 -11.30 -26.16 -8.76
CA TRP A 46 -11.61 -25.97 -7.33
C TRP A 46 -10.36 -25.97 -6.46
N VAL A 47 -9.40 -26.83 -6.75
CA VAL A 47 -8.09 -26.85 -6.06
C VAL A 47 -7.31 -25.56 -6.36
N LEU A 48 -7.37 -25.09 -7.60
CA LEU A 48 -6.78 -23.79 -7.98
C LEU A 48 -7.42 -22.66 -7.15
N ILE A 49 -8.74 -22.60 -7.05
CA ILE A 49 -9.42 -21.57 -6.25
C ILE A 49 -8.96 -21.63 -4.79
N ALA A 50 -8.86 -22.82 -4.22
CA ALA A 50 -8.43 -23.00 -2.83
C ALA A 50 -7.01 -22.45 -2.61
N PHE A 51 -6.04 -22.81 -3.46
CA PHE A 51 -4.67 -22.29 -3.34
C PHE A 51 -4.55 -20.81 -3.69
N ARG A 52 -5.37 -20.30 -4.62
CA ARG A 52 -5.48 -18.84 -4.88
C ARG A 52 -6.07 -18.09 -3.69
N PHE A 53 -6.95 -18.73 -2.90
CA PHE A 53 -7.41 -18.17 -1.64
C PHE A 53 -6.27 -18.13 -0.60
N VAL A 54 -5.54 -19.23 -0.42
CA VAL A 54 -4.36 -19.30 0.48
C VAL A 54 -3.32 -18.22 0.11
N LEU A 55 -2.98 -18.13 -1.18
CA LEU A 55 -2.05 -17.11 -1.67
C LEU A 55 -2.56 -15.69 -1.36
N GLY A 56 -3.82 -15.41 -1.68
CA GLY A 56 -4.44 -14.12 -1.43
C GLY A 56 -4.44 -13.74 0.05
N PHE A 57 -4.74 -14.70 0.94
CA PHE A 57 -4.69 -14.50 2.38
C PHE A 57 -3.29 -14.10 2.87
N GLY A 58 -2.23 -14.75 2.35
CA GLY A 58 -0.84 -14.37 2.60
C GLY A 58 -0.51 -12.98 2.05
N VAL A 59 -0.83 -12.71 0.78
CA VAL A 59 -0.60 -11.40 0.14
C VAL A 59 -1.25 -10.27 0.93
N GLY A 60 -2.49 -10.47 1.39
CA GLY A 60 -3.17 -9.47 2.23
C GLY A 60 -2.42 -9.16 3.51
N GLY A 61 -1.88 -10.20 4.18
CA GLY A 61 -1.10 -10.04 5.41
C GLY A 61 0.24 -9.36 5.19
N ASP A 62 0.84 -9.49 4.02
CA ASP A 62 2.13 -8.87 3.72
C ASP A 62 2.06 -7.34 3.67
N TYR A 63 0.94 -6.76 3.22
CA TYR A 63 0.76 -5.32 3.12
C TYR A 63 1.02 -4.58 4.44
N PRO A 64 0.29 -4.83 5.53
CA PRO A 64 0.50 -4.11 6.78
C PRO A 64 1.85 -4.42 7.42
N VAL A 65 2.32 -5.67 7.33
CA VAL A 65 3.54 -6.08 8.02
C VAL A 65 4.78 -5.51 7.36
N SER A 66 4.87 -5.58 6.02
CA SER A 66 5.98 -5.04 5.25
C SER A 66 6.07 -3.51 5.37
N ALA A 67 4.95 -2.80 5.19
CA ALA A 67 4.90 -1.35 5.29
C ALA A 67 5.30 -0.86 6.68
N VAL A 68 4.69 -1.43 7.72
CA VAL A 68 4.92 -1.01 9.11
C VAL A 68 6.33 -1.35 9.57
N MET A 69 6.84 -2.54 9.24
CA MET A 69 8.21 -2.92 9.58
C MET A 69 9.20 -1.88 9.02
N VAL A 70 9.13 -1.56 7.73
CA VAL A 70 10.05 -0.60 7.11
C VAL A 70 9.85 0.81 7.66
N SER A 71 8.61 1.26 7.87
CA SER A 71 8.34 2.60 8.43
C SER A 71 8.90 2.78 9.83
N GLU A 72 8.91 1.73 10.65
CA GLU A 72 9.44 1.74 12.02
C GLU A 72 10.98 1.72 12.09
N TYR A 73 11.66 1.17 11.07
CA TYR A 73 13.11 1.25 10.93
C TYR A 73 13.59 2.53 10.25
N ALA A 74 12.75 3.15 9.44
CA ALA A 74 13.14 4.27 8.58
C ALA A 74 13.35 5.58 9.37
N ASN A 75 14.29 6.40 8.87
CA ASN A 75 14.49 7.76 9.33
C ASN A 75 13.32 8.66 8.91
N ARG A 76 13.07 9.72 9.68
CA ARG A 76 12.05 10.73 9.38
C ARG A 76 12.18 11.33 7.97
N LYS A 77 13.42 11.55 7.50
CA LYS A 77 13.72 12.23 6.24
C LYS A 77 13.39 11.40 5.00
N ASP A 78 13.65 10.09 5.06
CA ASP A 78 13.59 9.18 3.89
C ASP A 78 12.57 8.06 4.09
N ARG A 79 11.65 8.20 5.05
CA ARG A 79 10.71 7.13 5.42
C ARG A 79 9.75 6.81 4.29
N GLY A 80 9.11 7.81 3.71
CA GLY A 80 8.21 7.62 2.58
C GLY A 80 8.91 6.95 1.41
N LYS A 81 10.14 7.38 1.09
CA LYS A 81 10.97 6.77 0.06
C LYS A 81 11.24 5.28 0.34
N LEU A 82 11.64 4.92 1.56
CA LEU A 82 11.95 3.53 1.92
C LEU A 82 10.71 2.62 1.89
N VAL A 83 9.59 3.08 2.44
CA VAL A 83 8.31 2.34 2.37
C VAL A 83 7.83 2.28 0.92
N GLY A 84 7.95 3.37 0.18
CA GLY A 84 7.64 3.44 -1.25
C GLY A 84 8.49 2.49 -2.10
N MET A 85 9.77 2.29 -1.77
CA MET A 85 10.62 1.30 -2.46
C MET A 85 10.10 -0.13 -2.28
N VAL A 86 9.59 -0.48 -1.08
CA VAL A 86 8.97 -1.80 -0.85
C VAL A 86 7.78 -1.98 -1.79
N PHE A 87 6.89 -1.00 -1.84
CA PHE A 87 5.71 -1.07 -2.71
C PHE A 87 6.09 -1.00 -4.20
N GLY A 88 7.09 -0.21 -4.55
CA GLY A 88 7.58 -0.06 -5.92
C GLY A 88 8.15 -1.34 -6.54
N THR A 89 8.46 -2.37 -5.74
CA THR A 89 8.82 -3.70 -6.27
C THR A 89 7.68 -4.34 -7.08
N GLN A 90 6.44 -3.88 -6.91
CA GLN A 90 5.31 -4.26 -7.74
C GLN A 90 5.57 -3.99 -9.23
N ALA A 91 6.31 -2.93 -9.56
CA ALA A 91 6.69 -2.59 -10.92
C ALA A 91 7.46 -3.73 -11.61
N LEU A 92 8.32 -4.45 -10.86
CA LEU A 92 9.03 -5.61 -11.39
C LEU A 92 8.06 -6.72 -11.81
N GLY A 93 7.02 -6.97 -11.00
CA GLY A 93 5.99 -7.96 -11.33
C GLY A 93 5.20 -7.60 -12.58
N LEU A 94 4.86 -6.31 -12.77
CA LEU A 94 4.16 -5.80 -13.95
C LEU A 94 4.96 -5.97 -15.24
N ILE A 95 6.29 -6.00 -15.16
CA ILE A 95 7.18 -6.22 -16.32
C ILE A 95 7.48 -7.70 -16.50
N ILE A 96 7.97 -8.36 -15.44
CA ILE A 96 8.50 -9.74 -15.52
C ILE A 96 7.39 -10.73 -15.88
N GLY A 97 6.19 -10.58 -15.33
CA GLY A 97 5.06 -11.46 -15.61
C GLY A 97 4.71 -11.52 -17.10
N PRO A 98 4.37 -10.40 -17.75
CA PRO A 98 4.10 -10.36 -19.19
C PRO A 98 5.29 -10.78 -20.06
N LEU A 99 6.54 -10.43 -19.69
CA LEU A 99 7.74 -10.87 -20.44
C LEU A 99 7.87 -12.39 -20.44
N ILE A 100 7.69 -13.04 -19.30
CA ILE A 100 7.73 -14.51 -19.22
C ILE A 100 6.56 -15.11 -19.99
N ALA A 101 5.36 -14.54 -19.92
CA ALA A 101 4.23 -15.00 -20.71
C ALA A 101 4.52 -14.95 -22.21
N LEU A 102 5.05 -13.83 -22.71
CA LEU A 102 5.45 -13.66 -24.11
C LEU A 102 6.53 -14.64 -24.52
N ALA A 103 7.55 -14.85 -23.67
CA ALA A 103 8.63 -15.80 -23.95
C ALA A 103 8.12 -17.25 -24.04
N LEU A 104 7.28 -17.68 -23.10
CA LEU A 104 6.70 -19.03 -23.09
C LEU A 104 5.80 -19.27 -24.30
N LEU A 105 4.88 -18.36 -24.57
CA LEU A 105 3.96 -18.47 -25.71
C LEU A 105 4.71 -18.36 -27.03
N GLY A 106 5.72 -17.50 -27.13
CA GLY A 106 6.59 -17.37 -28.32
C GLY A 106 7.45 -18.60 -28.57
N ALA A 107 7.83 -19.34 -27.53
CA ALA A 107 8.51 -20.63 -27.63
C ALA A 107 7.57 -21.79 -27.93
N GLY A 108 6.27 -21.54 -28.13
CA GLY A 108 5.30 -22.58 -28.46
C GLY A 108 4.75 -23.35 -27.24
N ALA A 109 4.97 -22.86 -26.02
CA ALA A 109 4.38 -23.48 -24.85
C ALA A 109 2.85 -23.42 -24.89
N SER A 110 2.20 -24.49 -24.42
CA SER A 110 0.74 -24.49 -24.30
C SER A 110 0.27 -23.46 -23.25
N ASN A 111 -0.96 -22.98 -23.40
CA ASN A 111 -1.55 -22.08 -22.42
C ASN A 111 -1.54 -22.69 -21.02
N ASP A 112 -1.79 -24.03 -20.90
CA ASP A 112 -1.76 -24.73 -19.60
C ASP A 112 -0.36 -24.69 -18.97
N THR A 113 0.68 -24.95 -19.74
CA THR A 113 2.07 -24.84 -19.26
C THR A 113 2.42 -23.41 -18.86
N ALA A 114 2.03 -22.43 -19.68
CA ALA A 114 2.40 -21.04 -19.47
C ALA A 114 1.87 -20.49 -18.11
N TRP A 115 0.57 -20.69 -17.80
CA TRP A 115 0.03 -20.18 -16.54
C TRP A 115 0.58 -20.93 -15.31
N ARG A 116 0.84 -22.26 -15.43
CA ARG A 116 1.43 -23.05 -14.34
C ARG A 116 2.84 -22.56 -14.00
N VAL A 117 3.67 -22.36 -15.02
CA VAL A 117 5.03 -21.81 -14.85
C VAL A 117 4.99 -20.42 -14.23
N LEU A 118 4.10 -19.54 -14.70
CA LEU A 118 3.95 -18.19 -14.13
C LEU A 118 3.57 -18.23 -12.64
N PHE A 119 2.68 -19.12 -12.23
CA PHE A 119 2.29 -19.27 -10.83
C PHE A 119 3.42 -19.85 -9.97
N ALA A 120 4.16 -20.84 -10.47
CA ALA A 120 5.32 -21.39 -9.79
C ALA A 120 6.41 -20.33 -9.58
N LEU A 121 6.72 -19.54 -10.62
CA LEU A 121 7.68 -18.44 -10.57
C LEU A 121 7.23 -17.34 -9.58
N GLY A 122 5.93 -17.18 -9.34
CA GLY A 122 5.40 -16.28 -8.32
C GLY A 122 5.82 -16.63 -6.88
N ALA A 123 6.29 -17.85 -6.62
CA ALA A 123 6.86 -18.23 -5.33
C ALA A 123 8.30 -17.70 -5.12
N LEU A 124 9.05 -17.44 -6.20
CA LEU A 124 10.47 -17.06 -6.12
C LEU A 124 10.72 -15.77 -5.33
N PRO A 125 9.98 -14.65 -5.54
CA PRO A 125 10.19 -13.44 -4.76
C PRO A 125 10.00 -13.66 -3.26
N ALA A 126 8.95 -14.41 -2.86
CA ALA A 126 8.71 -14.72 -1.46
C ALA A 126 9.79 -15.63 -0.88
N ALA A 127 10.25 -16.64 -1.64
CA ALA A 127 11.34 -17.53 -1.25
C ALA A 127 12.68 -16.80 -1.12
N ALA A 128 13.00 -15.90 -2.06
CA ALA A 128 14.23 -15.11 -2.04
C ALA A 128 14.35 -14.24 -0.79
N VAL A 129 13.25 -13.67 -0.32
CA VAL A 129 13.27 -12.75 0.82
C VAL A 129 13.04 -13.45 2.17
N ILE A 130 12.51 -14.68 2.21
CA ILE A 130 12.18 -15.34 3.48
C ILE A 130 13.40 -15.49 4.40
N TYR A 131 14.55 -15.82 3.83
CA TYR A 131 15.81 -15.92 4.57
C TYR A 131 16.20 -14.60 5.23
N LEU A 132 16.08 -13.49 4.50
CA LEU A 132 16.36 -12.15 5.02
C LEU A 132 15.32 -11.76 6.09
N ARG A 133 14.05 -12.07 5.86
CA ARG A 133 12.97 -11.82 6.82
C ARG A 133 13.19 -12.57 8.15
N CYS A 134 13.66 -13.81 8.11
CA CYS A 134 13.99 -14.56 9.32
C CYS A 134 15.15 -13.96 10.11
N LYS A 135 16.13 -13.34 9.44
CA LYS A 135 17.28 -12.70 10.08
C LYS A 135 17.01 -11.31 10.63
N MET A 136 15.97 -10.61 10.12
CA MET A 136 15.64 -9.28 10.63
C MET A 136 15.27 -9.35 12.12
N PRO A 137 15.79 -8.44 12.97
CA PRO A 137 15.34 -8.32 14.36
C PRO A 137 13.89 -7.81 14.42
N GLU A 138 13.28 -7.86 15.58
CA GLU A 138 11.97 -7.23 15.81
C GLU A 138 12.11 -5.71 15.76
N SER A 139 11.06 -5.00 15.34
CA SER A 139 11.05 -3.54 15.24
C SER A 139 11.51 -2.87 16.56
N PRO A 140 12.51 -1.96 16.51
CA PRO A 140 13.00 -1.26 17.69
C PRO A 140 11.88 -0.48 18.40
N ARG A 141 11.01 0.17 17.65
CA ARG A 141 9.88 0.94 18.21
C ARG A 141 8.88 0.05 18.92
N TYR A 142 8.58 -1.11 18.36
CA TYR A 142 7.72 -2.10 19.00
C TYR A 142 8.34 -2.65 20.29
N GLN A 143 9.64 -2.95 20.28
CA GLN A 143 10.35 -3.44 21.48
C GLN A 143 10.35 -2.39 22.61
N VAL A 144 10.56 -1.12 22.28
CA VAL A 144 10.58 -0.05 23.27
C VAL A 144 9.19 0.31 23.76
N GLN A 145 8.27 0.62 22.84
CA GLN A 145 6.98 1.21 23.19
C GLN A 145 5.92 0.17 23.61
N VAL A 146 5.99 -1.05 23.09
CA VAL A 146 5.01 -2.10 23.40
C VAL A 146 5.56 -3.11 24.39
N GLN A 147 6.84 -3.53 24.25
CA GLN A 147 7.45 -4.52 25.13
C GLN A 147 8.21 -3.93 26.32
N GLY A 148 8.51 -2.63 26.33
CA GLY A 148 9.29 -1.97 27.39
C GLY A 148 10.76 -2.39 27.44
N LYS A 149 11.33 -2.96 26.36
CA LYS A 149 12.66 -3.58 26.33
C LYS A 149 13.69 -2.69 25.63
N ALA A 150 13.92 -1.49 26.13
CA ALA A 150 14.81 -0.50 25.49
C ALA A 150 16.26 -0.99 25.34
N GLU A 151 16.85 -1.61 26.36
CA GLU A 151 18.22 -2.12 26.31
C GLU A 151 18.40 -3.25 25.29
N GLN A 152 17.43 -4.16 25.23
CA GLN A 152 17.45 -5.25 24.25
C GLN A 152 17.29 -4.73 22.82
N ALA A 153 16.46 -3.71 22.61
CA ALA A 153 16.32 -3.05 21.32
C ALA A 153 17.65 -2.40 20.88
N ALA A 154 18.32 -1.67 21.77
CA ALA A 154 19.59 -1.03 21.51
C ALA A 154 20.70 -2.06 21.17
N THR A 155 20.83 -3.12 21.96
CA THR A 155 21.81 -4.19 21.74
C THR A 155 21.59 -4.92 20.41
N ARG A 156 20.34 -5.27 20.08
CA ARG A 156 20.03 -5.94 18.83
C ARG A 156 20.23 -5.04 17.60
N MET A 157 19.94 -3.75 17.73
CA MET A 157 20.16 -2.80 16.65
C MET A 157 21.66 -2.59 16.41
N SER A 158 22.47 -2.45 17.48
CA SER A 158 23.92 -2.37 17.37
C SER A 158 24.52 -3.63 16.72
N ALA A 159 24.08 -4.81 17.12
CA ALA A 159 24.51 -6.06 16.50
C ALA A 159 24.10 -6.17 15.01
N PHE A 160 22.88 -5.74 14.67
CA PHE A 160 22.36 -5.79 13.30
C PHE A 160 23.09 -4.79 12.37
N THR A 161 23.50 -3.63 12.89
CA THR A 161 24.22 -2.60 12.14
C THR A 161 25.74 -2.77 12.22
N ALA A 162 26.25 -3.90 12.72
CA ALA A 162 27.67 -4.17 12.95
C ALA A 162 28.37 -3.04 13.73
N GLY A 163 27.69 -2.48 14.72
CA GLY A 163 28.21 -1.41 15.57
C GLY A 163 28.16 0.00 14.98
N GLN A 164 27.68 0.18 13.75
CA GLN A 164 27.54 1.52 13.13
C GLN A 164 26.53 2.41 13.87
N VAL A 165 25.58 1.83 14.60
CA VAL A 165 24.65 2.54 15.47
C VAL A 165 24.97 2.15 16.91
N SER A 166 25.60 3.08 17.65
CA SER A 166 25.86 2.88 19.08
C SER A 166 24.55 2.89 19.88
N GLY A 167 24.43 1.99 20.87
CA GLY A 167 23.26 1.91 21.75
C GLY A 167 22.97 3.23 22.49
N ASN A 168 23.95 4.08 22.70
CA ASN A 168 23.79 5.42 23.27
C ASN A 168 23.14 6.41 22.30
N GLY A 169 23.27 6.21 20.98
CA GLY A 169 22.61 7.02 19.95
C GLY A 169 21.16 6.63 19.73
N ALA A 170 20.80 5.36 19.94
CA ALA A 170 19.42 4.89 19.78
C ALA A 170 18.46 5.42 20.86
N SER A 171 18.95 5.60 22.10
CA SER A 171 18.18 6.26 23.16
C SER A 171 18.02 7.77 22.95
N GLY A 172 19.01 8.44 22.33
CA GLY A 172 18.93 9.86 22.00
C GLY A 172 18.06 10.20 20.79
N GLN A 173 17.94 9.28 19.80
CA GLN A 173 17.05 9.49 18.64
C GLN A 173 15.59 9.17 18.92
N LEU A 174 15.28 8.45 20.00
CA LEU A 174 13.90 8.18 20.45
C LEU A 174 13.32 9.33 21.29
N ASN A 175 14.16 10.22 21.83
CA ASN A 175 13.77 11.43 22.55
C ASN A 175 14.07 12.66 21.68
N GLY A 176 13.14 12.99 20.81
CA GLY A 176 13.24 14.19 19.97
C GLY A 176 12.92 15.49 20.71
N ASN A 177 13.61 15.79 21.83
CA ASN A 177 13.76 17.13 22.35
C ASN A 177 14.93 17.14 23.35
N GLY A 178 15.89 18.01 23.07
CA GLY A 178 17.12 18.18 23.87
C GLY A 178 16.85 18.70 25.28
N THR A 179 16.57 17.79 26.19
CA THR A 179 16.79 17.96 27.61
C THR A 179 17.41 16.67 28.11
N SER A 180 18.67 16.79 28.57
CA SER A 180 19.41 15.76 29.27
C SER A 180 18.74 15.45 30.61
N GLY A 181 17.66 14.68 30.58
CA GLY A 181 17.00 14.12 31.75
C GLY A 181 17.49 12.70 31.96
N GLN A 182 18.25 12.45 33.01
CA GLN A 182 18.54 11.12 33.52
C GLN A 182 17.22 10.36 33.67
N VAL A 183 17.02 9.30 32.88
CA VAL A 183 15.91 8.36 33.14
C VAL A 183 16.30 7.55 34.36
N SER A 184 15.87 8.02 35.54
CA SER A 184 15.87 7.25 36.77
C SER A 184 15.01 6.00 36.57
N GLY A 185 15.60 4.83 36.84
CA GLY A 185 15.05 3.52 36.59
C GLY A 185 13.84 3.09 37.41
N ASN A 186 12.78 3.91 37.51
CA ASN A 186 11.55 3.54 38.22
C ASN A 186 10.26 4.01 37.53
N GLY A 187 10.28 4.15 36.19
CA GLY A 187 9.12 4.57 35.39
C GLY A 187 8.48 3.44 34.56
N SER A 188 8.38 2.20 35.07
CA SER A 188 7.72 1.09 34.36
C SER A 188 6.17 1.20 34.35
N GLY A 189 5.59 2.33 34.78
CA GLY A 189 4.15 2.53 34.90
C GLY A 189 3.50 3.51 33.93
N ALA A 190 4.27 4.37 33.21
CA ALA A 190 3.69 5.57 32.60
C ALA A 190 3.46 5.53 31.08
N LEU A 191 3.74 4.43 30.36
CA LEU A 191 3.52 4.34 28.91
C LEU A 191 2.61 3.17 28.47
N ARG A 192 1.88 2.57 29.39
CA ARG A 192 0.82 1.60 29.09
C ARG A 192 -0.54 2.27 28.96
N ASP A 193 -0.67 3.28 28.17
CA ASP A 193 -1.98 3.57 27.56
C ASP A 193 -2.08 2.69 26.31
N GLU A 194 -2.25 1.38 26.56
CA GLU A 194 -2.55 0.40 25.50
C GLU A 194 -3.91 0.78 24.95
N MET A 195 -3.90 1.56 23.86
CA MET A 195 -5.13 1.84 23.12
C MET A 195 -5.68 0.49 22.63
N GLY A 196 -6.70 -0.02 23.33
CA GLY A 196 -7.38 -1.23 22.96
C GLY A 196 -8.08 -1.06 21.60
N LEU A 197 -8.29 -2.17 20.88
CA LEU A 197 -8.97 -2.14 19.57
C LEU A 197 -10.35 -1.44 19.64
N ARG A 198 -11.08 -1.62 20.73
CA ARG A 198 -12.37 -0.96 20.94
C ARG A 198 -12.19 0.57 21.03
N ALA A 199 -11.22 1.05 21.81
CA ALA A 199 -10.93 2.48 21.93
C ALA A 199 -10.49 3.09 20.58
N PHE A 200 -9.69 2.36 19.80
CA PHE A 200 -9.29 2.75 18.45
C PHE A 200 -10.49 2.87 17.50
N LEU A 201 -11.39 1.88 17.50
CA LEU A 201 -12.56 1.85 16.62
C LEU A 201 -13.75 2.70 17.08
N THR A 202 -13.74 3.24 18.31
CA THR A 202 -14.78 4.14 18.82
C THR A 202 -14.35 5.61 18.83
N ASN A 203 -13.06 5.89 18.70
CA ASN A 203 -12.54 7.25 18.70
C ASN A 203 -12.81 7.91 17.34
N ARG A 204 -13.59 9.00 17.34
CA ARG A 204 -14.00 9.75 16.15
C ARG A 204 -12.81 10.12 15.24
N ARG A 205 -11.68 10.46 15.82
CA ARG A 205 -10.48 10.83 15.09
C ARG A 205 -9.93 9.66 14.27
N TRP A 206 -9.74 8.50 14.92
CA TRP A 206 -9.22 7.32 14.24
C TRP A 206 -10.20 6.80 13.19
N LEU A 207 -11.49 6.93 13.44
CA LEU A 207 -12.52 6.62 12.44
C LEU A 207 -12.41 7.55 11.21
N ILE A 208 -12.18 8.84 11.40
CA ILE A 208 -11.96 9.77 10.28
C ILE A 208 -10.67 9.42 9.52
N MET A 209 -9.58 9.09 10.23
CA MET A 209 -8.34 8.64 9.58
C MET A 209 -8.53 7.34 8.81
N LEU A 210 -9.25 6.36 9.39
CA LEU A 210 -9.60 5.11 8.72
C LEU A 210 -10.50 5.35 7.51
N ALA A 211 -11.51 6.19 7.62
CA ALA A 211 -12.36 6.56 6.49
C ALA A 211 -11.53 7.18 5.35
N GLY A 212 -10.59 8.06 5.69
CA GLY A 212 -9.68 8.67 4.72
C GLY A 212 -8.74 7.66 4.07
N THR A 213 -8.00 6.87 4.86
CA THR A 213 -7.00 5.93 4.33
C THR A 213 -7.64 4.71 3.66
N ALA A 214 -8.61 4.08 4.32
CA ALA A 214 -9.30 2.90 3.78
C ALA A 214 -10.19 3.27 2.59
N GLY A 215 -10.91 4.40 2.67
CA GLY A 215 -11.78 4.84 1.60
C GLY A 215 -11.02 5.27 0.34
N THR A 216 -9.93 6.03 0.48
CA THR A 216 -9.11 6.38 -0.69
C THR A 216 -8.44 5.15 -1.30
N TRP A 217 -8.02 4.19 -0.50
CA TRP A 217 -7.47 2.94 -1.00
C TRP A 217 -8.53 2.08 -1.69
N PHE A 218 -9.74 2.02 -1.13
CA PHE A 218 -10.88 1.34 -1.78
C PHE A 218 -11.16 1.93 -3.16
N LEU A 219 -11.29 3.26 -3.25
CA LEU A 219 -11.62 3.95 -4.50
C LEU A 219 -10.49 3.81 -5.53
N LEU A 220 -9.23 3.88 -5.08
CA LEU A 220 -8.09 3.59 -5.93
C LEU A 220 -8.12 2.17 -6.47
N ASP A 221 -8.18 1.19 -5.57
CA ASP A 221 -8.09 -0.23 -5.97
C ASP A 221 -9.29 -0.66 -6.82
N TYR A 222 -10.48 -0.11 -6.58
CA TYR A 222 -11.64 -0.29 -7.47
C TYR A 222 -11.30 0.17 -8.89
N ALA A 223 -10.79 1.38 -9.05
CA ALA A 223 -10.43 1.94 -10.35
C ALA A 223 -9.23 1.21 -10.97
N TYR A 224 -8.17 1.01 -10.20
CA TYR A 224 -6.92 0.44 -10.67
C TYR A 224 -7.04 -1.03 -11.06
N TYR A 225 -7.51 -1.89 -10.16
CA TYR A 225 -7.63 -3.32 -10.43
C TYR A 225 -8.73 -3.65 -11.43
N GLY A 226 -9.84 -2.92 -11.39
CA GLY A 226 -10.92 -3.04 -12.38
C GLY A 226 -10.39 -2.84 -13.80
N ASN A 227 -9.63 -1.77 -14.03
CA ASN A 227 -9.06 -1.48 -15.35
C ASN A 227 -7.85 -2.37 -15.66
N THR A 228 -6.91 -2.58 -14.73
CA THR A 228 -5.66 -3.31 -14.99
C THR A 228 -5.90 -4.78 -15.31
N ILE A 229 -6.75 -5.47 -14.56
CA ILE A 229 -7.08 -6.88 -14.81
C ILE A 229 -7.93 -7.00 -16.05
N SER A 230 -8.78 -6.02 -16.34
CA SER A 230 -9.60 -5.99 -17.55
C SER A 230 -8.89 -5.40 -18.79
N THR A 231 -7.62 -4.97 -18.67
CA THR A 231 -6.87 -4.41 -19.81
C THR A 231 -6.87 -5.32 -21.06
N PRO A 232 -6.72 -6.66 -20.98
CA PRO A 232 -6.84 -7.50 -22.17
C PRO A 232 -8.22 -7.43 -22.84
N GLN A 233 -9.31 -7.28 -22.05
CA GLN A 233 -10.66 -7.09 -22.57
C GLN A 233 -10.79 -5.69 -23.20
N ILE A 234 -10.32 -4.65 -22.54
CA ILE A 234 -10.29 -3.28 -23.06
C ILE A 234 -9.56 -3.23 -24.40
N LEU A 235 -8.35 -3.81 -24.48
CA LEU A 235 -7.57 -3.89 -25.71
C LEU A 235 -8.28 -4.74 -26.78
N GLY A 236 -9.05 -5.75 -26.36
CA GLY A 236 -9.90 -6.53 -27.26
C GLY A 236 -11.02 -5.73 -27.90
N LEU A 237 -11.60 -4.78 -27.18
CA LEU A 237 -12.63 -3.88 -27.71
C LEU A 237 -12.07 -2.82 -28.67
N ILE A 238 -10.87 -2.33 -28.39
CA ILE A 238 -10.22 -1.27 -29.18
C ILE A 238 -9.48 -1.84 -30.40
N SER A 239 -8.93 -3.04 -30.27
CA SER A 239 -8.21 -3.77 -31.32
C SER A 239 -8.71 -5.22 -31.43
N PRO A 240 -9.91 -5.46 -32.00
CA PRO A 240 -10.54 -6.78 -32.03
C PRO A 240 -9.71 -7.86 -32.74
N HIS A 241 -8.97 -7.47 -33.76
CA HIS A 241 -8.16 -8.39 -34.58
C HIS A 241 -6.75 -8.66 -34.02
N ALA A 242 -6.36 -8.01 -32.91
CA ALA A 242 -5.06 -8.24 -32.30
C ALA A 242 -4.96 -9.63 -31.67
N SER A 243 -3.84 -10.31 -31.89
CA SER A 243 -3.55 -11.60 -31.25
C SER A 243 -3.40 -11.45 -29.73
N THR A 244 -3.50 -12.55 -28.99
CA THR A 244 -3.25 -12.56 -27.54
C THR A 244 -1.85 -12.03 -27.22
N MET A 245 -0.84 -12.43 -27.99
CA MET A 245 0.54 -11.92 -27.82
C MET A 245 0.60 -10.41 -28.03
N THR A 246 -0.07 -9.87 -29.06
CA THR A 246 -0.12 -8.42 -29.29
C THR A 246 -0.76 -7.68 -28.12
N LYS A 247 -1.84 -8.19 -27.56
CA LYS A 247 -2.52 -7.60 -26.39
C LYS A 247 -1.61 -7.60 -25.15
N ILE A 248 -0.89 -8.69 -24.88
CA ILE A 248 0.09 -8.77 -23.80
C ILE A 248 1.24 -7.78 -24.03
N ALA A 249 1.74 -7.67 -25.27
CA ALA A 249 2.81 -6.75 -25.61
C ALA A 249 2.38 -5.28 -25.47
N LEU A 250 1.16 -4.91 -25.85
CA LEU A 250 0.61 -3.57 -25.64
C LEU A 250 0.45 -3.24 -24.14
N GLN A 251 -0.04 -4.20 -23.35
CA GLN A 251 -0.12 -4.04 -21.90
C GLN A 251 1.27 -3.86 -21.29
N LEU A 252 2.24 -4.66 -21.69
CA LEU A 252 3.64 -4.51 -21.26
C LEU A 252 4.20 -3.14 -21.63
N ALA A 253 3.93 -2.66 -22.85
CA ALA A 253 4.37 -1.34 -23.29
C ALA A 253 3.80 -0.22 -22.39
N ILE A 254 2.51 -0.27 -22.04
CA ILE A 254 1.90 0.67 -21.10
C ILE A 254 2.63 0.63 -19.74
N PHE A 255 2.92 -0.57 -19.22
CA PHE A 255 3.59 -0.68 -17.93
C PHE A 255 5.01 -0.13 -17.96
N VAL A 256 5.80 -0.48 -18.99
CA VAL A 256 7.19 -0.03 -19.14
C VAL A 256 7.27 1.48 -19.35
N VAL A 257 6.43 2.02 -20.23
CA VAL A 257 6.51 3.45 -20.64
C VAL A 257 5.81 4.38 -19.67
N ALA A 258 4.79 3.93 -18.98
CA ALA A 258 3.97 4.78 -18.10
C ALA A 258 4.03 4.38 -16.62
N ALA A 259 3.68 3.13 -16.28
CA ALA A 259 3.59 2.72 -14.87
C ALA A 259 4.96 2.78 -14.17
N VAL A 260 6.01 2.20 -14.75
CA VAL A 260 7.35 2.16 -14.15
C VAL A 260 7.94 3.55 -13.92
N PRO A 261 7.94 4.47 -14.89
CA PRO A 261 8.35 5.86 -14.63
C PRO A 261 7.55 6.53 -13.52
N GLY A 262 6.24 6.24 -13.41
CA GLY A 262 5.38 6.69 -12.32
C GLY A 262 5.90 6.23 -10.95
N TYR A 263 6.19 4.94 -10.78
CA TYR A 263 6.79 4.39 -9.55
C TYR A 263 8.14 5.01 -9.22
N VAL A 264 9.04 5.07 -10.21
CA VAL A 264 10.40 5.62 -10.00
C VAL A 264 10.32 7.08 -9.55
N LEU A 265 9.49 7.87 -10.21
CA LEU A 265 9.32 9.28 -9.87
C LEU A 265 8.63 9.46 -8.52
N ALA A 266 7.63 8.62 -8.18
CA ALA A 266 7.01 8.60 -6.87
C ALA A 266 8.05 8.38 -5.77
N ILE A 267 8.85 7.30 -5.85
CA ILE A 267 9.90 6.98 -4.88
C ILE A 267 10.89 8.15 -4.73
N ALA A 268 11.25 8.80 -5.82
CA ALA A 268 12.23 9.90 -5.81
C ALA A 268 11.67 11.22 -5.24
N LYS A 269 10.36 11.44 -5.32
CA LYS A 269 9.73 12.74 -5.03
C LYS A 269 8.76 12.73 -3.85
N LEU A 270 8.35 11.55 -3.35
CA LEU A 270 7.32 11.36 -2.34
C LEU A 270 7.55 12.23 -1.09
N ASP A 271 8.73 12.13 -0.48
CA ASP A 271 9.07 12.89 0.73
C ASP A 271 9.28 14.39 0.47
N LYS A 272 9.55 14.79 -0.78
CA LYS A 272 9.80 16.20 -1.15
C LYS A 272 8.51 16.96 -1.48
N ILE A 273 7.61 16.32 -2.23
CA ILE A 273 6.35 16.93 -2.67
C ILE A 273 5.30 16.84 -1.56
N GLY A 274 5.31 15.73 -0.82
CA GLY A 274 4.32 15.38 0.19
C GLY A 274 3.33 14.34 -0.33
N HIS A 275 2.97 13.41 0.56
CA HIS A 275 2.14 12.26 0.24
C HIS A 275 0.72 12.67 -0.17
N ARG A 276 0.10 13.56 0.62
CA ARG A 276 -1.25 14.05 0.34
C ARG A 276 -1.32 14.81 -0.99
N ARG A 277 -0.31 15.63 -1.31
CA ARG A 277 -0.28 16.39 -2.56
C ARG A 277 -0.16 15.49 -3.77
N LEU A 278 0.70 14.46 -3.69
CA LEU A 278 0.84 13.46 -4.75
C LEU A 278 -0.44 12.66 -4.95
N GLN A 279 -1.11 12.28 -3.86
CA GLN A 279 -2.38 11.56 -3.93
C GLN A 279 -3.46 12.40 -4.62
N LEU A 280 -3.59 13.67 -4.27
CA LEU A 280 -4.52 14.61 -4.91
C LEU A 280 -4.22 14.77 -6.41
N LEU A 281 -2.95 15.01 -6.76
CA LEU A 281 -2.53 15.15 -8.15
C LEU A 281 -2.86 13.89 -8.97
N GLY A 282 -2.54 12.71 -8.42
CA GLY A 282 -2.79 11.45 -9.11
C GLY A 282 -4.27 11.19 -9.33
N PHE A 283 -5.12 11.36 -8.31
CA PHE A 283 -6.57 11.21 -8.48
C PHE A 283 -7.17 12.21 -9.46
N ALA A 284 -6.72 13.48 -9.43
CA ALA A 284 -7.18 14.50 -10.38
C ALA A 284 -6.82 14.13 -11.83
N MET A 285 -5.60 13.67 -12.06
CA MET A 285 -5.15 13.25 -13.38
C MET A 285 -5.82 11.96 -13.86
N MET A 286 -6.05 10.99 -12.97
CA MET A 286 -6.86 9.81 -13.27
C MET A 286 -8.26 10.20 -13.72
N ALA A 287 -8.94 11.06 -12.95
CA ALA A 287 -10.27 11.54 -13.29
C ALA A 287 -10.29 12.24 -14.66
N ALA A 288 -9.33 13.12 -14.91
CA ALA A 288 -9.20 13.83 -16.18
C ALA A 288 -8.97 12.86 -17.36
N CYS A 289 -8.03 11.93 -17.24
CA CYS A 289 -7.74 10.96 -18.31
C CYS A 289 -8.95 10.08 -18.63
N PHE A 290 -9.60 9.50 -17.61
CA PHE A 290 -10.77 8.66 -17.82
C PHE A 290 -11.96 9.46 -18.38
N ALA A 291 -12.15 10.71 -17.94
CA ALA A 291 -13.16 11.61 -18.51
C ALA A 291 -12.86 11.94 -19.99
N VAL A 292 -11.60 12.21 -20.35
CA VAL A 292 -11.20 12.44 -21.75
C VAL A 292 -11.50 11.23 -22.61
N ILE A 293 -11.13 10.01 -22.15
CA ILE A 293 -11.42 8.78 -22.92
C ILE A 293 -12.93 8.58 -23.08
N ALA A 294 -13.72 8.85 -22.04
CA ALA A 294 -15.17 8.65 -22.08
C ALA A 294 -15.91 9.71 -22.90
N LEU A 295 -15.52 10.97 -22.84
CA LEU A 295 -16.28 12.08 -23.39
C LEU A 295 -15.86 12.47 -24.81
N VAL A 296 -14.56 12.29 -25.17
CA VAL A 296 -14.09 12.65 -26.52
C VAL A 296 -14.61 11.63 -27.55
N PRO A 297 -15.34 12.09 -28.57
CA PRO A 297 -15.86 11.20 -29.61
C PRO A 297 -14.73 10.44 -30.33
N GLY A 298 -14.94 9.14 -30.58
CA GLY A 298 -13.99 8.29 -31.28
C GLY A 298 -12.75 7.85 -30.47
N MET A 299 -12.54 8.35 -29.25
CA MET A 299 -11.36 8.02 -28.44
C MET A 299 -11.25 6.49 -28.20
N THR A 300 -12.35 5.81 -27.96
CA THR A 300 -12.38 4.35 -27.72
C THR A 300 -12.30 3.50 -28.99
N THR A 301 -12.24 4.12 -30.18
CA THR A 301 -12.07 3.42 -31.46
C THR A 301 -10.69 3.67 -32.10
N MET A 302 -9.93 4.61 -31.58
CA MET A 302 -8.59 4.95 -32.06
C MET A 302 -7.52 4.39 -31.11
N VAL A 303 -6.77 3.37 -31.54
CA VAL A 303 -5.81 2.63 -30.70
C VAL A 303 -4.76 3.57 -30.10
N VAL A 304 -4.06 4.38 -30.90
CA VAL A 304 -2.93 5.21 -30.44
C VAL A 304 -3.38 6.32 -29.47
N PRO A 305 -4.37 7.17 -29.79
CA PRO A 305 -4.86 8.17 -28.84
C PRO A 305 -5.35 7.58 -27.54
N PHE A 306 -6.08 6.46 -27.59
CA PHE A 306 -6.51 5.72 -26.41
C PHE A 306 -5.31 5.31 -25.54
N LEU A 307 -4.33 4.60 -26.13
CA LEU A 307 -3.17 4.11 -25.40
C LEU A 307 -2.34 5.22 -24.77
N LEU A 308 -2.24 6.38 -25.42
CA LEU A 308 -1.54 7.55 -24.88
C LEU A 308 -2.25 8.07 -23.63
N VAL A 309 -3.54 8.36 -23.70
CA VAL A 309 -4.29 8.91 -22.55
C VAL A 309 -4.41 7.86 -21.44
N TYR A 310 -4.64 6.59 -21.80
CA TYR A 310 -4.69 5.48 -20.86
C TYR A 310 -3.33 5.26 -20.18
N GLY A 311 -2.22 5.37 -20.92
CA GLY A 311 -0.86 5.34 -20.35
C GLY A 311 -0.61 6.50 -19.38
N VAL A 312 -1.02 7.72 -19.72
CA VAL A 312 -0.93 8.86 -18.81
C VAL A 312 -1.70 8.60 -17.51
N SER A 313 -2.88 7.99 -17.58
CA SER A 313 -3.63 7.61 -16.37
C SER A 313 -2.84 6.63 -15.50
N TYR A 314 -2.17 5.63 -16.09
CA TYR A 314 -1.30 4.73 -15.34
C TYR A 314 -0.11 5.42 -14.69
N PHE A 315 0.56 6.31 -15.44
CA PHE A 315 1.68 7.08 -14.87
C PHE A 315 1.25 7.82 -13.59
N PHE A 316 0.15 8.56 -13.65
CA PHE A 316 -0.31 9.35 -12.50
C PHE A 316 -0.94 8.48 -11.40
N THR A 317 -1.49 7.33 -11.72
CA THR A 317 -1.92 6.34 -10.73
C THR A 317 -0.75 5.89 -9.88
N GLU A 318 0.36 5.50 -10.51
CA GLU A 318 1.55 5.00 -9.82
C GLU A 318 2.36 6.12 -9.16
N PHE A 319 2.45 7.28 -9.80
CA PHE A 319 3.09 8.46 -9.23
C PHE A 319 2.36 9.02 -8.01
N GLY A 320 1.06 8.83 -7.92
CA GLY A 320 0.20 9.38 -6.89
C GLY A 320 -0.43 8.30 -5.99
N PRO A 321 -1.74 8.04 -6.16
CA PRO A 321 -2.53 7.31 -5.18
C PRO A 321 -2.07 5.87 -4.96
N ASN A 322 -1.56 5.15 -5.96
CA ASN A 322 -1.14 3.76 -5.75
C ASN A 322 0.04 3.66 -4.75
N MET A 323 0.98 4.61 -4.83
CA MET A 323 2.07 4.71 -3.87
C MET A 323 1.61 5.23 -2.50
N THR A 324 0.84 6.30 -2.49
CA THR A 324 0.53 7.04 -1.27
C THR A 324 -0.50 6.34 -0.38
N THR A 325 -1.46 5.59 -0.93
CA THR A 325 -2.41 4.80 -0.15
C THR A 325 -1.74 3.65 0.61
N PHE A 326 -0.60 3.16 0.13
CA PHE A 326 0.23 2.20 0.84
C PHE A 326 1.09 2.87 1.93
N VAL A 327 1.73 4.01 1.61
CA VAL A 327 2.68 4.67 2.52
C VAL A 327 1.98 5.35 3.69
N MET A 328 0.94 6.16 3.42
CA MET A 328 0.30 6.99 4.45
C MET A 328 -0.23 6.21 5.66
N PRO A 329 -0.91 5.07 5.53
CA PRO A 329 -1.38 4.33 6.71
C PRO A 329 -0.25 3.83 7.61
N SER A 330 0.95 3.58 7.06
CA SER A 330 2.12 3.19 7.85
C SER A 330 2.69 4.32 8.73
N GLU A 331 2.26 5.56 8.48
CA GLU A 331 2.76 6.76 9.14
C GLU A 331 1.74 7.46 10.03
N LEU A 332 0.43 7.23 9.81
CA LEU A 332 -0.64 7.97 10.45
C LEU A 332 -1.07 7.40 11.80
N TYR A 333 -0.85 6.10 12.03
CA TYR A 333 -1.38 5.42 13.21
C TYR A 333 -0.34 5.26 14.34
N PRO A 334 -0.77 5.20 15.61
CA PRO A 334 0.11 4.96 16.74
C PRO A 334 0.73 3.56 16.67
N VAL A 335 1.93 3.36 17.23
CA VAL A 335 2.70 2.10 17.13
C VAL A 335 1.89 0.89 17.61
N THR A 336 1.07 1.05 18.64
CA THR A 336 0.22 -0.02 19.21
C THR A 336 -0.89 -0.50 18.27
N MET A 337 -1.32 0.34 17.32
CA MET A 337 -2.41 0.07 16.37
C MET A 337 -2.01 0.29 14.91
N ARG A 338 -0.71 0.45 14.63
CA ARG A 338 -0.24 0.82 13.29
C ARG A 338 -0.48 -0.28 12.26
N ALA A 339 -0.11 -1.51 12.59
CA ALA A 339 -0.35 -2.61 11.68
C ALA A 339 -1.85 -2.94 11.56
N THR A 340 -2.62 -2.78 12.62
CA THR A 340 -4.08 -2.89 12.59
C THR A 340 -4.71 -1.83 11.69
N GLY A 341 -4.36 -0.55 11.87
CA GLY A 341 -4.89 0.55 11.03
C GLY A 341 -4.49 0.42 9.56
N HIS A 342 -3.23 0.05 9.30
CA HIS A 342 -2.77 -0.24 7.94
C HIS A 342 -3.50 -1.46 7.35
N GLY A 343 -3.66 -2.53 8.13
CA GLY A 343 -4.35 -3.75 7.71
C GLY A 343 -5.83 -3.52 7.38
N ILE A 344 -6.53 -2.69 8.17
CA ILE A 344 -7.90 -2.27 7.86
C ILE A 344 -7.92 -1.49 6.54
N SER A 345 -7.01 -0.53 6.37
CA SER A 345 -6.94 0.30 5.16
C SER A 345 -6.65 -0.55 3.92
N ALA A 346 -5.64 -1.42 3.99
CA ALA A 346 -5.27 -2.31 2.89
C ALA A 346 -6.36 -3.36 2.60
N GLY A 347 -6.99 -3.91 3.64
CA GLY A 347 -8.09 -4.86 3.50
C GLY A 347 -9.27 -4.23 2.74
N ILE A 348 -9.75 -3.08 3.19
CA ILE A 348 -10.82 -2.35 2.50
C ILE A 348 -10.40 -1.97 1.08
N GLY A 349 -9.13 -1.61 0.85
CA GLY A 349 -8.58 -1.46 -0.51
C GLY A 349 -8.76 -2.72 -1.35
N LYS A 350 -8.39 -3.89 -0.82
CA LYS A 350 -8.55 -5.18 -1.55
C LYS A 350 -10.00 -5.58 -1.78
N LEU A 351 -10.92 -5.15 -0.90
CA LEU A 351 -12.35 -5.26 -1.17
C LEU A 351 -12.76 -4.38 -2.37
N GLY A 352 -12.24 -3.17 -2.46
CA GLY A 352 -12.40 -2.30 -3.63
C GLY A 352 -11.89 -2.94 -4.91
N ALA A 353 -10.68 -3.52 -4.86
CA ALA A 353 -10.11 -4.30 -5.98
C ALA A 353 -11.02 -5.46 -6.42
N PHE A 354 -11.53 -6.24 -5.45
CA PHE A 354 -12.44 -7.35 -5.72
C PHE A 354 -13.72 -6.87 -6.43
N ILE A 355 -14.35 -5.83 -5.88
CA ILE A 355 -15.59 -5.26 -6.43
C ILE A 355 -15.33 -4.66 -7.81
N GLY A 356 -14.23 -3.92 -8.00
CA GLY A 356 -13.88 -3.30 -9.28
C GLY A 356 -13.70 -4.34 -10.40
N VAL A 357 -12.96 -5.41 -10.12
CA VAL A 357 -12.76 -6.51 -11.09
C VAL A 357 -14.05 -7.26 -11.38
N PHE A 358 -14.87 -7.51 -10.35
CA PHE A 358 -16.13 -8.22 -10.49
C PHE A 358 -17.18 -7.41 -11.29
N LEU A 359 -17.26 -6.12 -11.02
CA LEU A 359 -18.25 -5.25 -11.65
C LEU A 359 -17.85 -4.79 -13.05
N PHE A 360 -16.55 -4.75 -13.39
CA PHE A 360 -16.10 -4.21 -14.66
C PHE A 360 -16.78 -4.83 -15.89
N PRO A 361 -16.86 -6.17 -16.04
CA PRO A 361 -17.58 -6.77 -17.16
C PRO A 361 -19.06 -6.39 -17.21
N LEU A 362 -19.73 -6.42 -16.07
CA LEU A 362 -21.16 -6.07 -15.97
C LEU A 362 -21.42 -4.61 -16.35
N LEU A 363 -20.58 -3.69 -15.87
CA LEU A 363 -20.68 -2.28 -16.19
C LEU A 363 -20.40 -2.03 -17.67
N ASN A 364 -19.42 -2.77 -18.24
CA ASN A 364 -19.12 -2.66 -19.66
C ASN A 364 -20.29 -3.20 -20.53
N ASP A 365 -20.98 -4.24 -20.09
CA ASP A 365 -22.14 -4.77 -20.80
C ASP A 365 -23.34 -3.80 -20.71
N TRP A 366 -23.55 -3.12 -19.58
CA TRP A 366 -24.67 -2.19 -19.38
C TRP A 366 -24.42 -0.80 -20.00
N PHE A 367 -23.24 -0.25 -19.85
CA PHE A 367 -22.93 1.15 -20.19
C PHE A 367 -21.88 1.29 -21.31
N GLY A 368 -21.34 0.17 -21.80
CA GLY A 368 -20.22 0.16 -22.73
C GLY A 368 -18.92 0.65 -22.09
N LEU A 369 -17.82 0.58 -22.82
CA LEU A 369 -16.51 1.00 -22.34
C LEU A 369 -16.49 2.48 -21.91
N ARG A 370 -17.13 3.36 -22.68
CA ARG A 370 -17.20 4.81 -22.37
C ARG A 370 -17.89 5.08 -21.04
N GLY A 371 -19.04 4.45 -20.82
CA GLY A 371 -19.79 4.61 -19.56
C GLY A 371 -19.03 4.05 -18.36
N THR A 372 -18.39 2.90 -18.51
CA THR A 372 -17.56 2.29 -17.45
C THR A 372 -16.37 3.17 -17.08
N LEU A 373 -15.68 3.76 -18.06
CA LEU A 373 -14.55 4.67 -17.79
C LEU A 373 -15.02 6.01 -17.22
N LEU A 374 -16.22 6.48 -17.57
CA LEU A 374 -16.81 7.68 -16.95
C LEU A 374 -17.14 7.44 -15.47
N LEU A 375 -17.68 6.26 -15.13
CA LEU A 375 -17.86 5.87 -13.73
C LEU A 375 -16.53 5.80 -12.98
N THR A 376 -15.49 5.27 -13.62
CA THR A 376 -14.13 5.25 -13.06
C THR A 376 -13.59 6.67 -12.82
N ALA A 377 -13.87 7.62 -13.71
CA ALA A 377 -13.55 9.04 -13.50
C ALA A 377 -14.26 9.59 -12.25
N GLY A 378 -15.55 9.28 -12.07
CA GLY A 378 -16.32 9.66 -10.88
C GLY A 378 -15.74 9.07 -9.59
N VAL A 379 -15.31 7.81 -9.61
CA VAL A 379 -14.60 7.16 -8.49
C VAL A 379 -13.28 7.88 -8.16
N ALA A 380 -12.53 8.30 -9.17
CA ALA A 380 -11.29 9.07 -8.96
C ALA A 380 -11.58 10.46 -8.37
N VAL A 381 -12.64 11.14 -8.78
CA VAL A 381 -13.10 12.41 -8.17
C VAL A 381 -13.47 12.20 -6.70
N ALA A 382 -14.17 11.12 -6.36
CA ALA A 382 -14.48 10.77 -4.97
C ALA A 382 -13.19 10.50 -4.17
N GLY A 383 -12.20 9.82 -4.75
CA GLY A 383 -10.88 9.61 -4.15
C GLY A 383 -10.13 10.92 -3.88
N PHE A 384 -10.19 11.86 -4.82
CA PHE A 384 -9.66 13.21 -4.63
C PHE A 384 -10.32 13.92 -3.45
N ALA A 385 -11.66 13.95 -3.43
CA ALA A 385 -12.42 14.60 -2.34
C ALA A 385 -12.12 13.98 -0.97
N LEU A 386 -12.07 12.66 -0.90
CA LEU A 386 -11.79 11.96 0.35
C LEU A 386 -10.33 12.14 0.82
N THR A 387 -9.39 12.33 -0.09
CA THR A 387 -7.99 12.65 0.26
C THR A 387 -7.87 13.97 1.02
N LEU A 388 -8.80 14.92 0.84
CA LEU A 388 -8.80 16.21 1.55
C LEU A 388 -8.93 16.07 3.07
N VAL A 389 -9.50 14.95 3.54
CA VAL A 389 -9.65 14.65 4.98
C VAL A 389 -8.34 14.23 5.63
N LEU A 390 -7.37 13.74 4.84
CA LEU A 390 -6.11 13.22 5.36
C LEU A 390 -5.10 14.35 5.67
N PRO A 391 -4.36 14.26 6.79
CA PRO A 391 -3.23 15.15 7.06
C PRO A 391 -2.02 14.78 6.19
N GLU A 392 -1.06 15.71 6.08
CA GLU A 392 0.22 15.46 5.44
C GLU A 392 1.21 14.86 6.45
N PRO A 393 1.67 13.60 6.27
CA PRO A 393 2.62 12.98 7.18
C PRO A 393 4.10 13.22 6.81
N ALA A 394 4.38 13.65 5.56
CA ALA A 394 5.73 13.81 5.08
C ALA A 394 6.55 14.76 5.97
N GLY A 395 7.74 14.32 6.39
CA GLY A 395 8.64 15.12 7.21
C GLY A 395 8.24 15.25 8.69
N ARG A 396 7.17 14.60 9.15
CA ARG A 396 6.77 14.56 10.57
C ARG A 396 7.28 13.27 11.24
N SER A 397 7.50 13.32 12.58
CA SER A 397 7.81 12.10 13.31
C SER A 397 6.56 11.22 13.46
N LEU A 398 6.76 9.91 13.63
CA LEU A 398 5.62 8.99 13.87
C LEU A 398 4.96 9.25 15.21
N GLU A 399 5.72 9.75 16.15
CA GLU A 399 5.28 10.14 17.49
C GLU A 399 4.43 11.43 17.43
N ASP A 400 4.89 12.44 16.66
CA ASP A 400 4.13 13.69 16.47
C ASP A 400 2.78 13.40 15.77
N MET A 401 2.74 12.48 14.83
CA MET A 401 1.49 12.08 14.17
C MET A 401 0.52 11.38 15.13
N ALA A 402 1.04 10.67 16.13
CA ALA A 402 0.22 10.04 17.15
C ALA A 402 -0.27 11.04 18.22
N THR A 403 0.55 12.03 18.61
CA THR A 403 0.30 13.00 19.72
C THR A 403 -0.30 14.33 19.27
N SER A 404 0.09 14.88 18.12
CA SER A 404 -0.33 16.24 17.67
C SER A 404 -1.84 16.43 17.55
N THR A 405 -2.56 15.47 17.91
CA THR A 405 -4.00 15.33 17.83
C THR A 405 -4.66 15.17 19.21
N HIS A 406 -3.88 14.99 20.27
CA HIS A 406 -4.39 15.22 21.63
C HIS A 406 -4.62 16.72 21.87
N ASP A 407 -3.76 17.60 21.28
CA ASP A 407 -3.84 19.05 21.47
C ASP A 407 -4.99 19.74 20.71
N ILE A 408 -5.51 19.15 19.64
CA ILE A 408 -6.65 19.75 18.92
C ILE A 408 -7.96 19.58 19.70
N ALA A 409 -8.11 18.51 20.46
CA ALA A 409 -9.27 18.31 21.33
C ALA A 409 -9.17 19.09 22.66
N ALA A 410 -7.97 19.52 23.05
CA ALA A 410 -7.70 20.23 24.30
C ALA A 410 -7.54 21.75 24.13
N ARG A 411 -7.66 22.30 22.90
CA ARG A 411 -7.75 23.78 22.77
C ARG A 411 -9.16 24.21 23.10
N PRO A 412 -9.37 24.87 24.26
CA PRO A 412 -10.60 25.59 24.51
C PRO A 412 -10.75 26.64 23.40
N LEU A 413 -11.96 26.72 22.82
CA LEU A 413 -12.33 27.82 21.95
C LEU A 413 -11.86 29.13 22.57
N ARG A 414 -10.80 29.74 22.00
CA ARG A 414 -10.45 31.11 22.37
C ARG A 414 -11.63 31.95 21.91
N VAL A 415 -12.46 32.33 22.89
CA VAL A 415 -13.42 33.40 22.72
C VAL A 415 -12.61 34.65 22.40
N ALA A 416 -12.80 35.17 21.19
CA ALA A 416 -12.24 36.43 20.76
C ALA A 416 -12.75 37.54 21.74
N GLY A 417 -11.83 38.08 22.57
CA GLY A 417 -12.17 39.16 23.43
C GLY A 417 -11.51 39.13 24.83
N GLN A 418 -10.18 39.03 24.90
CA GLN A 418 -9.47 39.56 26.08
C GLN A 418 -8.26 40.36 25.60
N PRO A 419 -8.15 41.65 26.03
CA PRO A 419 -7.05 42.52 25.67
C PRO A 419 -5.77 42.08 26.37
N SER A 420 -4.66 42.15 25.65
CA SER A 420 -3.30 42.00 26.12
C SER A 420 -2.99 42.99 27.25
N SER A 421 -2.85 42.51 28.48
CA SER A 421 -2.16 43.29 29.55
C SER A 421 -0.65 43.10 29.38
N HIS A 422 -0.01 43.99 28.63
CA HIS A 422 1.38 44.36 28.86
C HIS A 422 1.38 45.27 30.11
N LEU A 423 2.32 44.98 31.01
CA LEU A 423 3.08 45.87 31.90
C LEU A 423 3.41 45.13 33.20
N GLN A 424 4.54 44.74 33.43
CA GLN A 424 5.71 45.23 34.20
C GLN A 424 6.77 44.16 34.31
#